data_89af938234a9aa6f961efa00d363dcb3
#
_entry.id   89af938234a9aa6f961efa00d363dcb3
#
_cell.length_a   1.000
_cell.length_b   1.000
_cell.length_c   1.000
_cell.angle_alpha   90.00
_cell.angle_beta   90.00
_cell.angle_gamma   90.00
#
_symmetry.space_group_name_H-M   'P 1'
#
loop_
_entity.id
_entity.type
_entity.pdbx_description
1 polymer ?
#
loop_
_entity_poly.entity_id
_entity_poly.type
_entity_poly.pdbx_seq_one_letter_code
_entity_poly.pdbx_strand_id
1 'polypeptide(L)'
;MAVRFGGRTRARSQALQLMFQAEASGRTVPEVLDGEYALDNGPLRDFARELAVGCDGVRHDLDAIIATRSESWAINRMPAVDRNLLRLSLYEMIFVPEVDVPVAIDEVVRLAKCYGTDESSKFINGLLGRVADDLDAGVDVVAKAHEDLAARGESSADVQYALEGGKNDVWEEPEDESEPLPFGADLGDELTGGIWYVEGPGTIEEDDEDVW
;
A
#
# COMPACT_ATOMS: atom_id res chain seq x y z
N MET A 1 6.47 4.09 -20.66
CA MET A 1 7.75 4.80 -20.38
C MET A 1 7.94 4.80 -18.87
N ALA A 2 8.99 4.20 -18.33
CA ALA A 2 9.21 4.21 -16.87
C ALA A 2 9.54 5.64 -16.41
N VAL A 3 8.80 6.16 -15.44
CA VAL A 3 9.05 7.49 -14.85
C VAL A 3 10.34 7.42 -14.05
N ARG A 4 11.33 8.22 -14.40
CA ARG A 4 12.60 8.31 -13.67
C ARG A 4 12.51 9.43 -12.65
N PHE A 5 12.48 9.08 -11.37
CA PHE A 5 12.62 10.03 -10.29
C PHE A 5 14.09 10.25 -9.93
N GLY A 6 14.43 11.46 -9.43
CA GLY A 6 15.74 11.80 -8.89
C GLY A 6 15.71 12.04 -7.38
N GLY A 7 16.88 12.03 -6.76
CA GLY A 7 17.07 12.47 -5.37
C GLY A 7 16.12 11.81 -4.35
N ARG A 8 15.51 12.65 -3.50
CA ARG A 8 14.58 12.23 -2.44
C ARG A 8 13.25 11.69 -2.97
N THR A 9 12.75 12.18 -4.11
CA THR A 9 11.55 11.64 -4.76
C THR A 9 11.73 10.15 -5.10
N ARG A 10 12.92 9.78 -5.60
CA ARG A 10 13.24 8.37 -5.87
C ARG A 10 13.25 7.53 -4.59
N ALA A 11 13.79 8.07 -3.49
CA ALA A 11 13.79 7.36 -2.22
C ALA A 11 12.36 7.14 -1.70
N ARG A 12 11.47 8.13 -1.82
CA ARG A 12 10.04 7.98 -1.50
C ARG A 12 9.35 6.93 -2.36
N SER A 13 9.66 6.90 -3.65
CA SER A 13 9.16 5.86 -4.56
C SER A 13 9.63 4.46 -4.13
N GLN A 14 10.89 4.30 -3.71
CA GLN A 14 11.40 3.02 -3.20
C GLN A 14 10.75 2.65 -1.86
N ALA A 15 10.54 3.61 -0.95
CA ALA A 15 9.81 3.37 0.31
C ALA A 15 8.38 2.89 0.05
N LEU A 16 7.66 3.55 -0.87
CA LEU A 16 6.33 3.13 -1.30
C LEU A 16 6.31 1.67 -1.81
N GLN A 17 7.29 1.29 -2.63
CA GLN A 17 7.39 -0.07 -3.19
C GLN A 17 7.65 -1.11 -2.09
N LEU A 18 8.48 -0.81 -1.08
CA LEU A 18 8.71 -1.69 0.06
C LEU A 18 7.46 -1.84 0.93
N MET A 19 6.78 -0.73 1.26
CA MET A 19 5.54 -0.73 2.05
C MET A 19 4.43 -1.50 1.33
N PHE A 20 4.32 -1.34 0.00
CA PHE A 20 3.36 -2.09 -0.81
C PHE A 20 3.64 -3.60 -0.80
N GLN A 21 4.91 -4.01 -0.94
CA GLN A 21 5.31 -5.42 -0.86
C GLN A 21 5.07 -6.01 0.53
N ALA A 22 5.33 -5.24 1.59
CA ALA A 22 5.06 -5.64 2.97
C ALA A 22 3.55 -5.90 3.17
N GLU A 23 2.70 -4.95 2.78
CA GLU A 23 1.25 -5.09 2.89
C GLU A 23 0.71 -6.24 2.03
N ALA A 24 1.15 -6.37 0.79
CA ALA A 24 0.70 -7.43 -0.13
C ALA A 24 1.09 -8.85 0.33
N SER A 25 2.22 -8.98 1.05
CA SER A 25 2.69 -10.26 1.57
C SER A 25 2.26 -10.54 3.01
N GLY A 26 1.59 -9.60 3.68
CA GLY A 26 1.22 -9.69 5.10
C GLY A 26 2.46 -9.71 6.02
N ARG A 27 3.56 -9.10 5.61
CA ARG A 27 4.83 -9.01 6.34
C ARG A 27 5.07 -7.58 6.81
N THR A 28 5.96 -7.42 7.77
CA THR A 28 6.52 -6.12 8.15
C THR A 28 7.56 -5.66 7.14
N VAL A 29 7.85 -4.35 7.07
CA VAL A 29 8.92 -3.82 6.22
C VAL A 29 10.29 -4.40 6.59
N PRO A 30 10.68 -4.56 7.87
CA PRO A 30 11.91 -5.26 8.23
C PRO A 30 12.00 -6.68 7.66
N GLU A 31 10.93 -7.47 7.76
CA GLU A 31 10.91 -8.83 7.21
C GLU A 31 11.01 -8.87 5.68
N VAL A 32 10.48 -7.87 4.98
CA VAL A 32 10.69 -7.71 3.53
C VAL A 32 12.14 -7.40 3.23
N LEU A 33 12.77 -6.50 4.00
CA LEU A 33 14.17 -6.10 3.82
C LEU A 33 15.18 -7.21 4.12
N ASP A 34 14.82 -8.15 5.02
CA ASP A 34 15.63 -9.33 5.34
C ASP A 34 15.50 -10.45 4.31
N GLY A 35 14.51 -10.34 3.40
CA GLY A 35 14.25 -11.30 2.34
C GLY A 35 14.55 -10.76 0.94
N GLU A 36 13.86 -11.34 -0.04
CA GLU A 36 13.90 -10.84 -1.41
C GLU A 36 12.86 -9.74 -1.61
N TYR A 37 13.26 -8.63 -2.22
CA TYR A 37 12.38 -7.54 -2.60
C TYR A 37 12.79 -6.94 -3.96
N ALA A 38 11.84 -6.32 -4.65
CA ALA A 38 12.07 -5.71 -5.96
C ALA A 38 11.91 -4.18 -5.88
N LEU A 39 12.81 -3.46 -6.58
CA LEU A 39 12.76 -2.01 -6.72
C LEU A 39 13.01 -1.62 -8.19
N ASP A 40 12.16 -0.77 -8.73
CA ASP A 40 12.23 -0.37 -10.14
C ASP A 40 13.42 0.55 -10.48
N ASN A 41 13.99 1.24 -9.50
CA ASN A 41 14.89 2.35 -9.73
C ASN A 41 16.27 2.18 -9.06
N GLY A 42 16.89 0.99 -9.21
CA GLY A 42 18.25 0.69 -8.74
C GLY A 42 18.33 0.42 -7.23
N PRO A 43 19.55 0.44 -6.66
CA PRO A 43 19.75 0.01 -5.29
C PRO A 43 18.96 0.84 -4.29
N LEU A 44 18.58 0.20 -3.18
CA LEU A 44 17.87 0.82 -2.07
C LEU A 44 18.70 1.97 -1.50
N ARG A 45 18.06 3.11 -1.27
CA ARG A 45 18.65 4.29 -0.64
C ARG A 45 18.39 4.27 0.86
N ASP A 46 19.34 4.81 1.63
CA ASP A 46 19.21 4.89 3.10
C ASP A 46 17.92 5.62 3.50
N PHE A 47 17.66 6.78 2.92
CA PHE A 47 16.44 7.55 3.19
C PHE A 47 15.15 6.78 2.83
N ALA A 48 15.16 5.91 1.82
CA ALA A 48 14.03 5.06 1.51
C ALA A 48 13.81 4.00 2.59
N ARG A 49 14.88 3.39 3.08
CA ARG A 49 14.84 2.44 4.20
C ARG A 49 14.31 3.10 5.46
N GLU A 50 14.83 4.27 5.81
CA GLU A 50 14.40 5.04 6.99
C GLU A 50 12.91 5.35 6.93
N LEU A 51 12.41 5.86 5.81
CA LEU A 51 11.00 6.15 5.62
C LEU A 51 10.12 4.90 5.73
N ALA A 52 10.48 3.82 5.03
CA ALA A 52 9.66 2.61 5.00
C ALA A 52 9.59 1.94 6.38
N VAL A 53 10.73 1.79 7.06
CA VAL A 53 10.80 1.21 8.41
C VAL A 53 10.10 2.11 9.43
N GLY A 54 10.29 3.43 9.33
CA GLY A 54 9.63 4.38 10.22
C GLY A 54 8.11 4.35 10.07
N CYS A 55 7.60 4.36 8.83
CA CYS A 55 6.16 4.22 8.57
C CYS A 55 5.58 2.92 9.14
N ASP A 56 6.31 1.80 9.00
CA ASP A 56 5.86 0.51 9.51
C ASP A 56 5.81 0.49 11.04
N GLY A 57 6.78 1.13 11.69
CA GLY A 57 6.86 1.21 13.15
C GLY A 57 5.70 1.97 13.83
N VAL A 58 5.11 2.94 13.11
CA VAL A 58 3.97 3.76 13.61
C VAL A 58 2.71 3.58 12.75
N ARG A 59 2.62 2.48 12.01
CA ARG A 59 1.55 2.21 11.05
C ARG A 59 0.16 2.34 11.67
N HIS A 60 -0.04 1.87 12.90
CA HIS A 60 -1.33 1.93 13.60
C HIS A 60 -1.79 3.36 13.84
N ASP A 61 -0.88 4.26 14.18
CA ASP A 61 -1.18 5.68 14.40
C ASP A 61 -1.51 6.37 13.08
N LEU A 62 -0.74 6.08 12.02
CA LEU A 62 -0.99 6.62 10.68
C LEU A 62 -2.35 6.16 10.15
N ASP A 63 -2.69 4.90 10.33
CA ASP A 63 -3.98 4.34 9.91
C ASP A 63 -5.16 4.93 10.71
N ALA A 64 -4.97 5.20 12.00
CA ALA A 64 -5.96 5.91 12.82
C ALA A 64 -6.22 7.33 12.28
N ILE A 65 -5.17 8.06 11.92
CA ILE A 65 -5.31 9.40 11.29
C ILE A 65 -6.07 9.28 9.96
N ILE A 66 -5.70 8.34 9.09
CA ILE A 66 -6.35 8.14 7.80
C ILE A 66 -7.84 7.80 8.00
N ALA A 67 -8.17 6.87 8.90
CA ALA A 67 -9.52 6.43 9.16
C ALA A 67 -10.42 7.56 9.71
N THR A 68 -9.87 8.44 10.54
CA THR A 68 -10.62 9.54 11.14
C THR A 68 -10.75 10.75 10.23
N ARG A 69 -9.79 10.99 9.34
CA ARG A 69 -9.79 12.12 8.39
C ARG A 69 -10.40 11.79 7.03
N SER A 70 -10.64 10.52 6.73
CA SER A 70 -11.31 10.10 5.51
C SER A 70 -12.83 10.07 5.72
N GLU A 71 -13.51 11.11 5.24
CA GLU A 71 -14.97 11.25 5.40
C GLU A 71 -15.76 10.39 4.40
N SER A 72 -15.23 10.18 3.22
CA SER A 72 -15.94 9.58 2.09
C SER A 72 -15.50 8.17 1.75
N TRP A 73 -14.40 7.70 2.33
CA TRP A 73 -13.83 6.42 1.94
C TRP A 73 -13.25 5.65 3.13
N ALA A 74 -13.82 4.51 3.44
CA ALA A 74 -13.28 3.66 4.51
C ALA A 74 -11.87 3.16 4.15
N ILE A 75 -10.96 3.19 5.10
CA ILE A 75 -9.53 2.88 4.90
C ILE A 75 -9.32 1.48 4.29
N ASN A 76 -10.12 0.49 4.67
CA ASN A 76 -10.05 -0.87 4.15
C ASN A 76 -10.52 -1.02 2.69
N ARG A 77 -11.21 -0.01 2.15
CA ARG A 77 -11.65 0.04 0.74
C ARG A 77 -10.71 0.87 -0.13
N MET A 78 -9.76 1.60 0.47
CA MET A 78 -8.78 2.38 -0.29
C MET A 78 -7.83 1.45 -1.06
N PRO A 79 -7.44 1.81 -2.29
CA PRO A 79 -6.33 1.14 -2.97
C PRO A 79 -5.08 1.12 -2.09
N ALA A 80 -4.37 -0.01 -2.05
CA ALA A 80 -3.16 -0.15 -1.23
C ALA A 80 -2.11 0.92 -1.56
N VAL A 81 -2.02 1.34 -2.83
CA VAL A 81 -1.12 2.42 -3.25
C VAL A 81 -1.48 3.73 -2.56
N ASP A 82 -2.76 4.13 -2.58
CA ASP A 82 -3.21 5.40 -2.01
C ASP A 82 -3.02 5.40 -0.49
N ARG A 83 -3.35 4.30 0.18
CA ARG A 83 -3.15 4.11 1.62
C ARG A 83 -1.68 4.24 2.01
N ASN A 84 -0.77 3.59 1.26
CA ASN A 84 0.66 3.68 1.54
C ASN A 84 1.26 5.05 1.20
N LEU A 85 0.74 5.76 0.19
CA LEU A 85 1.11 7.15 -0.09
C LEU A 85 0.68 8.08 1.05
N LEU A 86 -0.51 7.90 1.61
CA LEU A 86 -0.97 8.65 2.77
C LEU A 86 -0.09 8.38 4.00
N ARG A 87 0.19 7.10 4.31
CA ARG A 87 1.10 6.72 5.41
C ARG A 87 2.46 7.39 5.26
N LEU A 88 3.05 7.32 4.06
CA LEU A 88 4.37 7.91 3.76
C LEU A 88 4.39 9.42 4.01
N SER A 89 3.40 10.16 3.49
CA SER A 89 3.36 11.61 3.68
C SER A 89 3.08 11.99 5.13
N LEU A 90 2.13 11.32 5.80
CA LEU A 90 1.84 11.56 7.22
C LEU A 90 3.06 11.30 8.10
N TYR A 91 3.82 10.24 7.82
CA TYR A 91 5.06 9.98 8.52
C TYR A 91 6.07 11.12 8.35
N GLU A 92 6.28 11.61 7.14
CA GLU A 92 7.18 12.73 6.90
C GLU A 92 6.68 14.02 7.59
N MET A 93 5.39 14.34 7.49
CA MET A 93 4.81 15.55 8.11
C MET A 93 4.92 15.58 9.63
N ILE A 94 4.86 14.41 10.30
CA ILE A 94 4.77 14.32 11.76
C ILE A 94 6.12 13.97 12.39
N PHE A 95 6.90 13.08 11.76
CA PHE A 95 8.06 12.46 12.38
C PHE A 95 9.40 12.80 11.72
N VAL A 96 9.42 13.54 10.59
CA VAL A 96 10.65 13.90 9.87
C VAL A 96 10.79 15.43 9.82
N PRO A 97 11.32 16.06 10.89
CA PRO A 97 11.36 17.54 11.01
C PRO A 97 12.20 18.24 9.93
N GLU A 98 13.06 17.50 9.21
CA GLU A 98 13.87 18.04 8.11
C GLU A 98 13.08 18.16 6.79
N VAL A 99 11.81 17.73 6.77
CA VAL A 99 10.92 17.83 5.61
C VAL A 99 9.78 18.77 5.94
N ASP A 100 9.70 19.88 5.21
CA ASP A 100 8.59 20.81 5.35
C ASP A 100 7.27 20.15 4.90
N VAL A 101 6.20 20.38 5.65
CA VAL A 101 4.85 19.83 5.40
C VAL A 101 4.39 20.03 3.94
N PRO A 102 4.50 21.23 3.33
CA PRO A 102 4.12 21.41 1.92
C PRO A 102 4.95 20.55 0.96
N VAL A 103 6.24 20.32 1.26
CA VAL A 103 7.13 19.47 0.45
C VAL A 103 6.69 18.01 0.54
N ALA A 104 6.35 17.50 1.72
CA ALA A 104 5.85 16.14 1.89
C ALA A 104 4.58 15.91 1.06
N ILE A 105 3.65 16.88 1.07
CA ILE A 105 2.39 16.81 0.31
C ILE A 105 2.66 16.85 -1.19
N ASP A 106 3.46 17.79 -1.69
CA ASP A 106 3.76 17.92 -3.12
C ASP A 106 4.42 16.68 -3.69
N GLU A 107 5.38 16.10 -2.96
CA GLU A 107 6.10 14.91 -3.36
C GLU A 107 5.17 13.68 -3.44
N VAL A 108 4.30 13.49 -2.45
CA VAL A 108 3.37 12.36 -2.46
C VAL A 108 2.28 12.51 -3.51
N VAL A 109 1.77 13.72 -3.72
CA VAL A 109 0.82 14.02 -4.82
C VAL A 109 1.45 13.74 -6.18
N ARG A 110 2.75 14.03 -6.33
CA ARG A 110 3.50 13.68 -7.54
C ARG A 110 3.61 12.17 -7.74
N LEU A 111 3.86 11.40 -6.67
CA LEU A 111 3.87 9.94 -6.74
C LEU A 111 2.46 9.39 -7.02
N ALA A 112 1.42 9.96 -6.44
CA ALA A 112 0.03 9.57 -6.69
C ALA A 112 -0.37 9.67 -8.16
N LYS A 113 0.13 10.69 -8.89
CA LYS A 113 -0.08 10.82 -10.34
C LYS A 113 0.63 9.75 -11.17
N CYS A 114 1.64 9.08 -10.61
CA CYS A 114 2.42 8.06 -11.31
C CYS A 114 1.98 6.63 -10.95
N TYR A 115 1.55 6.40 -9.72
CA TYR A 115 1.25 5.08 -9.18
C TYR A 115 -0.23 4.86 -8.87
N GLY A 116 -0.98 5.95 -8.64
CA GLY A 116 -2.40 5.92 -8.32
C GLY A 116 -3.30 6.06 -9.56
N THR A 117 -4.57 6.29 -9.30
CA THR A 117 -5.58 6.62 -10.31
C THR A 117 -5.67 8.14 -10.53
N ASP A 118 -6.45 8.58 -11.51
CA ASP A 118 -6.67 10.02 -11.78
C ASP A 118 -7.28 10.76 -10.57
N GLU A 119 -8.08 10.07 -9.75
CA GLU A 119 -8.71 10.65 -8.55
C GLU A 119 -7.79 10.59 -7.31
N SER A 120 -6.79 9.68 -7.28
CA SER A 120 -5.90 9.47 -6.12
C SER A 120 -5.21 10.77 -5.68
N SER A 121 -4.66 11.53 -6.64
CA SER A 121 -3.92 12.74 -6.33
C SER A 121 -4.79 13.83 -5.67
N LYS A 122 -6.06 13.96 -6.09
CA LYS A 122 -7.01 14.93 -5.50
C LYS A 122 -7.44 14.52 -4.12
N PHE A 123 -7.75 13.22 -3.95
CA PHE A 123 -8.15 12.66 -2.67
C PHE A 123 -7.04 12.79 -1.62
N ILE A 124 -5.81 12.36 -1.96
CA ILE A 124 -4.64 12.43 -1.10
C ILE A 124 -4.36 13.88 -0.70
N ASN A 125 -4.32 14.80 -1.67
CA ASN A 125 -4.09 16.22 -1.39
C ASN A 125 -5.16 16.82 -0.45
N GLY A 126 -6.43 16.46 -0.64
CA GLY A 126 -7.52 16.95 0.21
C GLY A 126 -7.46 16.42 1.63
N LEU A 127 -7.07 15.14 1.83
CA LEU A 127 -6.91 14.56 3.16
C LEU A 127 -5.71 15.17 3.89
N LEU A 128 -4.55 15.22 3.21
CA LEU A 128 -3.32 15.76 3.80
C LEU A 128 -3.42 17.26 4.10
N GLY A 129 -4.17 18.03 3.28
CA GLY A 129 -4.43 19.44 3.55
C GLY A 129 -5.12 19.66 4.89
N ARG A 130 -6.13 18.85 5.23
CA ARG A 130 -6.81 18.93 6.54
C ARG A 130 -5.89 18.58 7.71
N VAL A 131 -4.97 17.62 7.51
CA VAL A 131 -3.96 17.29 8.54
C VAL A 131 -2.94 18.41 8.68
N ALA A 132 -2.55 19.06 7.58
CA ALA A 132 -1.65 20.21 7.60
C ALA A 132 -2.27 21.39 8.37
N ASP A 133 -3.55 21.68 8.17
CA ASP A 133 -4.28 22.72 8.90
C ASP A 133 -4.31 22.43 10.42
N ASP A 134 -4.52 21.15 10.80
CA ASP A 134 -4.48 20.72 12.20
C ASP A 134 -3.07 20.89 12.81
N LEU A 135 -2.00 20.52 12.07
CA LEU A 135 -0.61 20.69 12.50
C LEU A 135 -0.25 22.16 12.67
N ASP A 136 -0.65 23.03 11.74
CA ASP A 136 -0.44 24.48 11.80
C ASP A 136 -1.18 25.11 12.99
N ALA A 137 -2.32 24.53 13.38
CA ALA A 137 -3.06 24.92 14.58
C ALA A 137 -2.45 24.37 15.88
N GLY A 138 -1.36 23.59 15.80
CA GLY A 138 -0.68 23.00 16.95
C GLY A 138 -1.41 21.81 17.57
N VAL A 139 -2.29 21.15 16.80
CA VAL A 139 -3.00 19.94 17.23
C VAL A 139 -2.08 18.73 17.21
N ASP A 140 -2.07 17.94 18.29
CA ASP A 140 -1.51 16.60 18.27
C ASP A 140 -2.45 15.69 17.46
N VAL A 141 -2.12 15.52 16.17
CA VAL A 141 -2.98 14.79 15.22
C VAL A 141 -3.08 13.30 15.53
N VAL A 142 -2.06 12.72 16.19
CA VAL A 142 -2.07 11.31 16.62
C VAL A 142 -3.03 11.14 17.79
N ALA A 143 -2.85 11.93 18.86
CA ALA A 143 -3.73 11.88 20.03
C ALA A 143 -5.19 12.14 19.63
N LYS A 144 -5.41 13.16 18.79
CA LYS A 144 -6.75 13.49 18.29
C LYS A 144 -7.38 12.35 17.47
N ALA A 145 -6.61 11.64 16.66
CA ALA A 145 -7.13 10.50 15.90
C ALA A 145 -7.62 9.38 16.82
N HIS A 146 -6.86 9.06 17.86
CA HIS A 146 -7.27 8.05 18.85
C HIS A 146 -8.50 8.49 19.67
N GLU A 147 -8.60 9.77 20.02
CA GLU A 147 -9.80 10.34 20.67
C GLU A 147 -11.03 10.26 19.76
N ASP A 148 -10.88 10.61 18.47
CA ASP A 148 -11.94 10.56 17.47
C ASP A 148 -12.42 9.10 17.23
N LEU A 149 -11.51 8.10 17.19
CA LEU A 149 -11.87 6.69 17.14
C LEU A 149 -12.63 6.25 18.38
N ALA A 150 -12.13 6.58 19.57
CA ALA A 150 -12.78 6.23 20.84
C ALA A 150 -14.19 6.84 20.94
N ALA A 151 -14.39 8.05 20.43
CA ALA A 151 -15.70 8.68 20.37
C ALA A 151 -16.69 7.95 19.45
N ARG A 152 -16.19 7.17 18.45
CA ARG A 152 -16.98 6.28 17.58
C ARG A 152 -17.17 4.88 18.19
N GLY A 153 -16.57 4.59 19.35
CA GLY A 153 -16.52 3.25 19.94
C GLY A 153 -15.55 2.30 19.25
N GLU A 154 -14.58 2.85 18.52
CA GLU A 154 -13.56 2.13 17.77
C GLU A 154 -12.17 2.33 18.40
N SER A 155 -11.23 1.46 18.06
CA SER A 155 -9.82 1.57 18.42
C SER A 155 -8.92 1.43 17.19
N SER A 156 -7.63 1.74 17.32
CA SER A 156 -6.67 1.45 16.24
C SER A 156 -6.57 -0.04 15.92
N ALA A 157 -6.85 -0.92 16.89
CA ALA A 157 -6.90 -2.36 16.66
C ALA A 157 -8.07 -2.75 15.75
N ASP A 158 -9.25 -2.10 15.89
CA ASP A 158 -10.40 -2.32 15.01
C ASP A 158 -10.10 -1.87 13.57
N VAL A 159 -9.36 -0.77 13.42
CA VAL A 159 -8.90 -0.29 12.11
C VAL A 159 -7.96 -1.34 11.47
N GLN A 160 -7.02 -1.90 12.22
CA GLN A 160 -6.12 -2.94 11.71
C GLN A 160 -6.87 -4.23 11.35
N TYR A 161 -7.79 -4.66 12.22
CA TYR A 161 -8.65 -5.82 11.95
C TYR A 161 -9.43 -5.65 10.63
N ALA A 162 -10.00 -4.47 10.40
CA ALA A 162 -10.70 -4.17 9.15
C ALA A 162 -9.76 -4.20 7.93
N LEU A 163 -8.50 -3.76 8.07
CA LEU A 163 -7.49 -3.79 7.00
C LEU A 163 -7.03 -5.21 6.65
N GLU A 164 -6.97 -6.07 7.65
CA GLU A 164 -6.62 -7.49 7.47
C GLU A 164 -7.77 -8.33 6.89
N GLY A 165 -8.89 -7.68 6.58
CA GLY A 165 -10.05 -8.29 5.94
C GLY A 165 -10.84 -9.19 6.87
N GLY A 166 -10.81 -8.92 8.17
CA GLY A 166 -11.53 -9.71 9.16
C GLY A 166 -11.11 -11.17 9.18
N LYS A 167 -9.87 -11.49 8.87
CA LYS A 167 -9.35 -12.86 8.66
C LYS A 167 -9.57 -13.87 9.81
N ASN A 168 -10.12 -13.40 10.92
CA ASN A 168 -10.51 -14.27 12.05
C ASN A 168 -12.00 -14.63 12.07
N ASP A 169 -12.81 -14.09 11.15
CA ASP A 169 -14.10 -14.69 10.88
C ASP A 169 -13.80 -16.02 10.19
N VAL A 170 -13.77 -17.08 10.96
CA VAL A 170 -13.84 -18.44 10.45
C VAL A 170 -15.15 -18.44 9.63
N TRP A 171 -15.04 -18.37 8.33
CA TRP A 171 -16.10 -18.84 7.46
C TRP A 171 -16.24 -20.30 7.81
N GLU A 172 -17.15 -20.61 8.75
CA GLU A 172 -17.76 -21.92 8.79
C GLU A 172 -18.38 -22.04 7.42
N GLU A 173 -17.73 -22.78 6.53
CA GLU A 173 -18.37 -23.21 5.29
C GLU A 173 -19.70 -23.80 5.76
N PRO A 174 -20.85 -23.32 5.26
CA PRO A 174 -22.10 -23.99 5.55
C PRO A 174 -21.84 -25.44 5.20
N GLU A 175 -22.05 -26.35 6.15
CA GLU A 175 -21.98 -27.78 5.88
C GLU A 175 -22.95 -28.04 4.75
N ASP A 176 -22.38 -28.14 3.55
CA ASP A 176 -23.16 -28.42 2.34
C ASP A 176 -23.61 -29.87 2.46
N GLU A 177 -24.79 -30.08 3.05
CA GLU A 177 -25.51 -31.35 3.00
C GLU A 177 -26.01 -31.67 1.58
N SER A 178 -25.46 -31.05 0.53
CA SER A 178 -25.70 -31.50 -0.84
C SER A 178 -24.94 -32.79 -1.08
N GLU A 179 -25.70 -33.87 -1.31
CA GLU A 179 -25.18 -35.17 -1.70
C GLU A 179 -24.24 -35.00 -2.90
N PRO A 180 -23.10 -35.72 -2.93
CA PRO A 180 -22.17 -35.65 -4.05
C PRO A 180 -22.90 -36.06 -5.34
N LEU A 181 -22.89 -35.17 -6.33
CA LEU A 181 -23.44 -35.45 -7.65
C LEU A 181 -22.86 -36.79 -8.16
N PRO A 182 -23.70 -37.70 -8.69
CA PRO A 182 -23.23 -39.00 -9.15
C PRO A 182 -22.20 -38.81 -10.27
N PHE A 183 -21.05 -39.39 -10.06
CA PHE A 183 -19.96 -39.44 -11.02
C PHE A 183 -20.47 -40.13 -12.30
N GLY A 184 -20.66 -39.33 -13.38
CA GLY A 184 -21.03 -39.92 -14.68
C GLY A 184 -22.08 -39.15 -15.51
N ALA A 185 -22.28 -37.84 -15.34
CA ALA A 185 -23.02 -37.06 -16.32
C ALA A 185 -22.10 -36.69 -17.48
N ASP A 186 -22.32 -37.33 -18.61
CA ASP A 186 -21.73 -37.03 -19.92
C ASP A 186 -22.08 -35.59 -20.33
N LEU A 187 -21.16 -34.65 -20.16
CA LEU A 187 -21.29 -33.30 -20.69
C LEU A 187 -20.74 -33.31 -22.11
N GLY A 188 -21.66 -33.41 -23.05
CA GLY A 188 -21.40 -33.38 -24.47
C GLY A 188 -20.46 -32.26 -24.93
N ASP A 189 -19.68 -32.57 -25.92
CA ASP A 189 -18.80 -31.74 -26.73
C ASP A 189 -19.48 -30.45 -27.21
N GLU A 190 -19.35 -29.31 -26.47
CA GLU A 190 -19.48 -27.97 -27.07
C GLU A 190 -19.03 -26.92 -26.05
N LEU A 191 -17.71 -26.70 -25.93
CA LEU A 191 -17.11 -25.40 -25.55
C LEU A 191 -15.62 -25.38 -25.91
N THR A 192 -15.33 -25.26 -27.20
CA THR A 192 -14.04 -24.78 -27.70
C THR A 192 -13.97 -23.28 -27.49
N GLY A 193 -13.22 -22.79 -26.53
CA GLY A 193 -13.07 -21.36 -26.29
C GLY A 193 -11.96 -21.02 -25.30
N GLY A 194 -10.73 -20.93 -25.78
CA GLY A 194 -9.75 -19.98 -25.22
C GLY A 194 -8.97 -20.40 -23.98
N ILE A 195 -8.04 -21.34 -24.14
CA ILE A 195 -6.95 -21.53 -23.16
C ILE A 195 -5.89 -20.46 -23.47
N TRP A 196 -5.69 -19.50 -22.55
CA TRP A 196 -4.55 -18.61 -22.57
C TRP A 196 -3.31 -19.35 -22.10
N TYR A 197 -2.47 -19.77 -23.04
CA TYR A 197 -1.12 -20.22 -22.74
C TYR A 197 -0.27 -18.99 -22.42
N VAL A 198 0.26 -18.93 -21.20
CA VAL A 198 1.39 -18.07 -20.87
C VAL A 198 2.63 -18.83 -21.29
N GLU A 199 3.26 -18.41 -22.39
CA GLU A 199 4.58 -18.92 -22.78
C GLU A 199 5.61 -18.51 -21.72
N GLY A 200 6.29 -19.50 -21.17
CA GLY A 200 7.42 -19.30 -20.26
C GLY A 200 8.63 -18.68 -20.98
N PRO A 201 9.61 -18.13 -20.24
CA PRO A 201 10.75 -17.43 -20.80
C PRO A 201 11.58 -18.35 -21.68
N GLY A 202 11.76 -17.93 -22.93
CA GLY A 202 12.65 -18.58 -23.88
C GLY A 202 14.10 -18.57 -23.38
N THR A 203 14.76 -19.69 -23.54
CA THR A 203 16.20 -19.87 -23.37
C THR A 203 16.95 -18.86 -24.23
N ILE A 204 17.78 -18.04 -23.57
CA ILE A 204 18.76 -17.17 -24.23
C ILE A 204 19.88 -18.09 -24.70
N GLU A 205 20.06 -18.20 -26.03
CA GLU A 205 21.27 -18.74 -26.62
C GLU A 205 22.40 -17.71 -26.42
N GLU A 206 23.49 -18.17 -25.81
CA GLU A 206 24.75 -17.43 -25.74
C GLU A 206 25.37 -17.41 -27.14
N ASP A 207 25.43 -16.23 -27.76
CA ASP A 207 26.34 -15.99 -28.85
C ASP A 207 27.53 -15.17 -28.33
N ASP A 208 28.63 -15.90 -28.13
CA ASP A 208 30.00 -15.37 -28.11
C ASP A 208 30.30 -14.80 -29.48
N GLU A 209 30.76 -13.56 -29.55
CA GLU A 209 31.89 -13.14 -30.43
C GLU A 209 32.28 -11.68 -30.18
N ASP A 210 33.44 -11.55 -29.56
CA ASP A 210 34.50 -10.59 -29.72
C ASP A 210 34.29 -9.38 -30.70
N VAL A 211 34.80 -8.22 -30.26
CA VAL A 211 35.82 -7.40 -30.96
C VAL A 211 35.66 -5.90 -30.70
N TRP A 212 36.66 -5.35 -30.06
CA TRP A 212 37.21 -3.98 -29.95
C TRP A 212 36.51 -3.02 -28.98
#